data_fd74276d7110393ef9b181ab19eed373
#
_entry.id   fd74276d7110393ef9b181ab19eed373
#
_cell.length_a   1.000
_cell.length_b   1.000
_cell.length_c   1.000
_cell.angle_alpha   90.00
_cell.angle_beta   90.00
_cell.angle_gamma   90.00
#
_symmetry.space_group_name_H-M   'P 1'
#
loop_
_entity.id
_entity.type
_entity.pdbx_description
1 polymer ?
#
loop_
_entity_poly.entity_id
_entity_poly.type
_entity_poly.pdbx_seq_one_letter_code
_entity_poly.pdbx_strand_id
1 'polypeptide(L)'
;MHNFIAYTTSYGESCVGNLDFDTNLITPLAFPSGAAVSSLYDIINYGATFSLIPSSEEPIELSSVSIEAPLTGRDVLAVGKNYYDHAKEFNSSGFDSSDKVDTPSDPVIFTKRASSVIPCGADIYLHPEFTSTLDFEGEVGVIIGKPAYKVSAKDALDHVWGYTIINDATARERQRDHKQFFIGKSADTLCPMGPVAVPKEDLPEYLELKTKVNGNLRQSDSTKNLIFSIPTLIEVLSSGITLQPGDVIATGTPAGVGIGLKPPVYLKPGDVVEISVTGLGTLVNKVTELGASKALVSLPKPPMSIPSGLTKVGSKYLYFEDIGNKSSKDTLVCVHGLGCSGQYFSSLVKKAGYLEKYRVVLVDLEGFGFSLTLPDSIPSLRSYSEDIYEITKILDITKNIFMIGFSMGCGIVETFVVNHPDLVTKYVLLSPLMYPAPKHIRETCLDLAKDVRKNGMQAAANGMAYSSTCEKTHKENPLAIMYILTLLKMTDVEAYAKGCMVLATETRIPRELIEKDVLLVTGEHDQWPPLSEVEAIQKEYVSGSAEIVILPDCSHFHVLENFDATLTAVTKFI
;
A
#
# COMPACT_ATOMS: atom_id res chain seq x y z
N MET A 1 10.65 18.55 9.70
CA MET A 1 9.33 18.14 10.23
C MET A 1 8.52 17.57 9.09
N HIS A 2 7.93 16.39 9.28
CA HIS A 2 7.13 15.72 8.26
C HIS A 2 5.65 15.92 8.60
N ASN A 3 4.99 16.84 7.89
CA ASN A 3 3.56 17.11 8.07
C ASN A 3 2.78 16.34 7.02
N PHE A 4 2.54 15.04 7.25
CA PHE A 4 1.85 14.20 6.28
C PHE A 4 0.37 14.59 6.15
N ILE A 5 -0.01 15.07 4.97
CA ILE A 5 -1.38 15.40 4.61
C ILE A 5 -1.92 14.37 3.61
N ALA A 6 -3.10 13.85 3.91
CA ALA A 6 -3.86 13.04 2.97
C ALA A 6 -4.77 13.94 2.14
N TYR A 7 -4.81 13.75 0.82
CA TYR A 7 -5.62 14.55 -0.07
C TYR A 7 -6.06 13.77 -1.30
N THR A 8 -7.11 14.26 -1.95
CA THR A 8 -7.59 13.74 -3.23
C THR A 8 -7.37 14.79 -4.31
N THR A 9 -6.75 14.38 -5.41
CA THR A 9 -6.51 15.23 -6.58
C THR A 9 -7.82 15.56 -7.30
N SER A 10 -7.80 16.55 -8.21
CA SER A 10 -8.95 16.88 -9.07
C SER A 10 -9.41 15.72 -9.96
N TYR A 11 -8.58 14.69 -10.13
CA TYR A 11 -8.87 13.48 -10.89
C TYR A 11 -9.42 12.34 -10.02
N GLY A 12 -9.58 12.56 -8.70
CA GLY A 12 -10.11 11.58 -7.75
C GLY A 12 -9.08 10.58 -7.21
N GLU A 13 -7.79 10.85 -7.39
CA GLU A 13 -6.71 10.00 -6.87
C GLU A 13 -6.38 10.36 -5.44
N SER A 14 -6.32 9.35 -4.55
CA SER A 14 -5.88 9.53 -3.17
C SER A 14 -4.36 9.58 -3.10
N CYS A 15 -3.82 10.58 -2.44
CA CYS A 15 -2.40 10.83 -2.31
C CYS A 15 -2.02 11.25 -0.89
N VAL A 16 -0.75 11.07 -0.56
CA VAL A 16 -0.13 11.65 0.64
C VAL A 16 1.04 12.54 0.22
N GLY A 17 1.10 13.73 0.82
CA GLY A 17 2.17 14.68 0.61
C GLY A 17 2.71 15.23 1.93
N ASN A 18 3.76 16.03 1.85
CA ASN A 18 4.28 16.81 2.98
C ASN A 18 3.81 18.26 2.85
N LEU A 19 3.02 18.73 3.83
CA LEU A 19 2.49 20.10 3.86
C LEU A 19 3.48 21.06 4.50
N ASP A 20 3.79 22.11 3.80
CA ASP A 20 4.46 23.28 4.36
C ASP A 20 3.41 24.28 4.85
N PHE A 21 3.35 24.51 6.17
CA PHE A 21 2.38 25.42 6.78
C PHE A 21 2.65 26.90 6.47
N ASP A 22 3.89 27.27 6.14
CA ASP A 22 4.25 28.66 5.85
C ASP A 22 3.85 29.05 4.44
N THR A 23 4.00 28.14 3.49
CA THR A 23 3.71 28.40 2.07
C THR A 23 2.36 27.85 1.62
N ASN A 24 1.72 26.96 2.39
CA ASN A 24 0.52 26.19 2.02
C ASN A 24 0.73 25.36 0.74
N LEU A 25 1.95 24.89 0.52
CA LEU A 25 2.27 23.98 -0.57
C LEU A 25 2.38 22.54 -0.06
N ILE A 26 1.86 21.62 -0.84
CA ILE A 26 2.00 20.18 -0.63
C ILE A 26 3.08 19.68 -1.57
N THR A 27 4.13 19.08 -1.03
CA THR A 27 5.08 18.29 -1.83
C THR A 27 4.55 16.85 -1.91
N PRO A 28 4.07 16.38 -3.08
CA PRO A 28 3.64 15.01 -3.25
C PRO A 28 4.76 14.03 -2.90
N LEU A 29 4.43 12.92 -2.24
CA LEU A 29 5.40 11.92 -1.81
C LEU A 29 5.31 10.66 -2.64
N ALA A 30 6.46 10.07 -2.88
CA ALA A 30 6.60 8.79 -3.57
C ALA A 30 7.51 7.85 -2.78
N PHE A 31 7.34 6.56 -3.02
CA PHE A 31 8.28 5.54 -2.62
C PHE A 31 9.55 5.63 -3.50
N PRO A 32 10.71 5.09 -3.06
CA PRO A 32 11.92 5.06 -3.89
C PRO A 32 11.73 4.37 -5.25
N SER A 33 10.71 3.53 -5.38
CA SER A 33 10.29 2.93 -6.66
C SER A 33 9.67 3.95 -7.64
N GLY A 34 9.36 5.18 -7.18
CA GLY A 34 8.61 6.19 -7.92
C GLY A 34 7.09 6.03 -7.82
N ALA A 35 6.59 5.03 -7.10
CA ALA A 35 5.16 4.88 -6.83
C ALA A 35 4.67 5.99 -5.90
N ALA A 36 3.53 6.60 -6.21
CA ALA A 36 2.91 7.59 -5.34
C ALA A 36 2.47 6.94 -4.01
N VAL A 37 2.60 7.68 -2.91
CA VAL A 37 2.04 7.26 -1.63
C VAL A 37 0.54 7.57 -1.62
N SER A 38 -0.30 6.55 -1.56
CA SER A 38 -1.75 6.70 -1.66
C SER A 38 -2.47 6.76 -0.30
N SER A 39 -1.81 6.32 0.77
CA SER A 39 -2.41 6.22 2.09
C SER A 39 -1.39 6.42 3.20
N LEU A 40 -1.80 7.06 4.30
CA LEU A 40 -0.97 7.15 5.49
C LEU A 40 -0.73 5.76 6.14
N TYR A 41 -1.64 4.80 5.95
CA TYR A 41 -1.41 3.41 6.38
C TYR A 41 -0.17 2.80 5.76
N ASP A 42 0.16 3.16 4.53
CA ASP A 42 1.37 2.71 3.86
C ASP A 42 2.62 3.20 4.62
N ILE A 43 2.64 4.48 5.00
CA ILE A 43 3.74 5.08 5.76
C ILE A 43 3.85 4.47 7.17
N ILE A 44 2.73 4.29 7.86
CA ILE A 44 2.70 3.76 9.23
C ILE A 44 3.19 2.30 9.27
N ASN A 45 2.77 1.48 8.31
CA ASN A 45 3.11 0.06 8.28
C ASN A 45 4.61 -0.20 8.02
N TYR A 46 5.30 0.75 7.36
CA TYR A 46 6.73 0.59 7.02
C TYR A 46 7.70 1.11 8.07
N GLY A 47 7.23 1.92 9.03
CA GLY A 47 8.01 2.41 10.17
C GLY A 47 9.12 3.40 9.78
N ALA A 48 9.93 3.79 10.77
CA ALA A 48 10.93 4.86 10.67
C ALA A 48 12.14 4.57 9.74
N THR A 49 12.28 3.38 9.21
CA THR A 49 13.37 3.01 8.27
C THR A 49 13.09 3.40 6.82
N PHE A 50 11.98 4.06 6.58
CA PHE A 50 11.47 4.31 5.26
C PHE A 50 11.88 5.69 4.73
N SER A 51 12.61 5.71 3.63
CA SER A 51 13.00 6.96 2.94
C SER A 51 11.96 7.28 1.86
N LEU A 52 10.93 8.05 2.22
CA LEU A 52 10.09 8.67 1.20
C LEU A 52 10.90 9.74 0.46
N ILE A 53 10.61 9.87 -0.81
CA ILE A 53 11.19 10.91 -1.67
C ILE A 53 10.08 11.83 -2.17
N PRO A 54 10.37 13.10 -2.47
CA PRO A 54 9.45 13.92 -3.26
C PRO A 54 9.14 13.19 -4.57
N SER A 55 7.87 13.19 -4.99
CA SER A 55 7.52 12.70 -6.32
C SER A 55 8.18 13.59 -7.39
N SER A 56 8.13 13.16 -8.63
CA SER A 56 8.61 14.00 -9.76
C SER A 56 7.65 15.16 -10.11
N GLU A 57 6.57 15.31 -9.37
CA GLU A 57 5.58 16.35 -9.56
C GLU A 57 5.98 17.63 -8.83
N GLU A 58 5.62 18.78 -9.39
CA GLU A 58 5.81 20.08 -8.74
C GLU A 58 4.93 20.18 -7.47
N PRO A 59 5.33 20.96 -6.46
CA PRO A 59 4.50 21.22 -5.29
C PRO A 59 3.11 21.77 -5.67
N ILE A 60 2.09 21.32 -4.95
CA ILE A 60 0.68 21.58 -5.24
C ILE A 60 0.12 22.56 -4.20
N GLU A 61 -0.64 23.54 -4.64
CA GLU A 61 -1.37 24.45 -3.75
C GLU A 61 -2.42 23.68 -2.93
N LEU A 62 -2.42 23.87 -1.61
CA LEU A 62 -3.38 23.23 -0.70
C LEU A 62 -4.84 23.52 -1.12
N SER A 63 -5.11 24.71 -1.64
CA SER A 63 -6.43 25.14 -2.12
C SER A 63 -6.92 24.42 -3.39
N SER A 64 -6.03 23.72 -4.12
CA SER A 64 -6.35 23.05 -5.38
C SER A 64 -6.76 21.58 -5.22
N VAL A 65 -6.71 21.06 -4.00
CA VAL A 65 -7.03 19.66 -3.69
C VAL A 65 -8.12 19.54 -2.64
N SER A 66 -8.76 18.38 -2.55
CA SER A 66 -9.65 18.05 -1.44
C SER A 66 -8.84 17.42 -0.31
N ILE A 67 -8.83 18.06 0.87
CA ILE A 67 -8.18 17.49 2.05
C ILE A 67 -8.96 16.28 2.51
N GLU A 68 -8.25 15.21 2.86
CA GLU A 68 -8.82 14.00 3.46
C GLU A 68 -8.41 13.88 4.93
N ALA A 69 -9.17 13.13 5.73
CA ALA A 69 -8.70 12.81 7.08
C ALA A 69 -7.47 11.89 6.98
N PRO A 70 -6.44 12.12 7.82
CA PRO A 70 -5.20 11.35 7.75
C PRO A 70 -5.41 9.84 7.81
N LEU A 71 -6.38 9.40 8.61
CA LEU A 71 -6.75 8.00 8.78
C LEU A 71 -8.27 7.85 8.77
N THR A 72 -8.76 6.88 8.02
CA THR A 72 -10.18 6.54 7.90
C THR A 72 -10.39 5.03 7.93
N GLY A 73 -11.66 4.59 7.99
CA GLY A 73 -12.01 3.17 7.87
C GLY A 73 -11.96 2.38 9.17
N ARG A 74 -11.48 2.96 10.27
CA ARG A 74 -11.50 2.35 11.61
C ARG A 74 -12.21 3.24 12.61
N ASP A 75 -12.78 2.63 13.63
CA ASP A 75 -13.34 3.36 14.78
C ASP A 75 -12.18 4.00 15.58
N VAL A 76 -12.41 5.22 16.07
CA VAL A 76 -11.46 5.91 16.93
C VAL A 76 -11.71 5.50 18.37
N LEU A 77 -10.67 5.00 19.05
CA LEU A 77 -10.71 4.78 20.50
C LEU A 77 -10.64 6.14 21.21
N ALA A 78 -11.44 6.36 22.22
CA ALA A 78 -11.54 7.65 22.86
C ALA A 78 -11.59 7.53 24.39
N VAL A 79 -11.14 8.57 25.08
CA VAL A 79 -11.01 8.59 26.53
C VAL A 79 -11.76 9.78 27.12
N GLY A 80 -12.76 9.49 27.96
CA GLY A 80 -13.48 10.51 28.71
C GLY A 80 -12.79 10.89 30.02
N LYS A 81 -13.06 12.11 30.51
CA LYS A 81 -12.61 12.61 31.83
C LYS A 81 -11.09 12.52 32.08
N ASN A 82 -10.28 12.81 31.08
CA ASN A 82 -8.83 12.64 31.18
C ASN A 82 -8.05 13.95 31.54
N TYR A 83 -8.77 15.02 31.92
CA TYR A 83 -8.20 16.25 32.50
C TYR A 83 -8.96 16.61 33.77
N TYR A 84 -8.25 16.95 34.86
CA TYR A 84 -8.87 17.21 36.17
C TYR A 84 -9.95 18.28 36.13
N ASP A 85 -9.66 19.41 35.51
CA ASP A 85 -10.61 20.53 35.51
C ASP A 85 -11.82 20.23 34.64
N HIS A 86 -11.64 19.48 33.51
CA HIS A 86 -12.74 19.00 32.68
C HIS A 86 -13.60 17.96 33.43
N ALA A 87 -13.01 17.03 34.16
CA ALA A 87 -13.76 16.06 34.96
C ALA A 87 -14.67 16.73 35.98
N LYS A 88 -14.21 17.78 36.68
CA LYS A 88 -15.02 18.59 37.58
C LYS A 88 -16.13 19.37 36.87
N GLU A 89 -15.79 19.98 35.73
CA GLU A 89 -16.72 20.69 34.85
C GLU A 89 -17.87 19.75 34.39
N PHE A 90 -17.52 18.58 33.91
CA PHE A 90 -18.48 17.58 33.43
C PHE A 90 -19.36 17.05 34.58
N ASN A 91 -18.81 16.69 35.74
CA ASN A 91 -19.57 16.23 36.89
C ASN A 91 -20.58 17.28 37.38
N SER A 92 -20.20 18.56 37.34
CA SER A 92 -21.07 19.66 37.77
C SER A 92 -22.17 20.02 36.77
N SER A 93 -22.09 19.54 35.53
CA SER A 93 -22.99 19.87 34.42
C SER A 93 -24.38 19.19 34.53
N GLY A 94 -24.48 18.11 35.30
CA GLY A 94 -25.68 17.25 35.38
C GLY A 94 -25.86 16.31 34.18
N PHE A 95 -24.95 16.28 33.23
CA PHE A 95 -24.97 15.39 32.06
C PHE A 95 -24.11 14.12 32.25
N ASP A 96 -23.42 14.02 33.37
CA ASP A 96 -22.60 12.86 33.69
C ASP A 96 -23.49 11.65 34.03
N SER A 97 -23.39 10.63 33.19
CA SER A 97 -24.06 9.34 33.38
C SER A 97 -23.11 8.25 33.90
N SER A 98 -21.81 8.56 34.00
CA SER A 98 -20.79 7.67 34.55
C SER A 98 -20.75 7.73 36.10
N ASP A 99 -19.66 7.36 36.71
CA ASP A 99 -19.44 7.60 38.12
C ASP A 99 -19.33 9.12 38.38
N LYS A 100 -19.92 9.57 39.48
CA LYS A 100 -19.85 11.00 39.88
C LYS A 100 -18.53 11.36 40.59
N VAL A 101 -17.43 10.78 40.12
CA VAL A 101 -16.10 10.96 40.72
C VAL A 101 -15.28 11.93 39.87
N ASP A 102 -14.68 12.95 40.50
CA ASP A 102 -13.84 13.92 39.79
C ASP A 102 -12.53 13.33 39.25
N THR A 103 -12.07 12.23 39.84
CA THR A 103 -10.87 11.52 39.42
C THR A 103 -11.19 10.05 39.28
N PRO A 104 -11.44 9.53 38.07
CA PRO A 104 -11.69 8.12 37.88
C PRO A 104 -10.44 7.28 38.23
N SER A 105 -10.66 6.06 38.74
CA SER A 105 -9.57 5.11 39.04
C SER A 105 -8.99 4.48 37.79
N ASP A 106 -9.81 4.40 36.73
CA ASP A 106 -9.46 3.79 35.45
C ASP A 106 -9.93 4.68 34.29
N PRO A 107 -9.27 4.66 33.13
CA PRO A 107 -9.68 5.42 31.96
C PRO A 107 -11.11 5.06 31.51
N VAL A 108 -11.94 6.06 31.29
CA VAL A 108 -13.29 5.88 30.74
C VAL A 108 -13.19 5.74 29.22
N ILE A 109 -13.17 4.49 28.75
CA ILE A 109 -12.97 4.18 27.33
C ILE A 109 -14.31 4.09 26.58
N PHE A 110 -14.36 4.69 25.39
CA PHE A 110 -15.45 4.55 24.43
C PHE A 110 -14.89 4.61 23.00
N THR A 111 -15.76 4.51 22.00
CA THR A 111 -15.36 4.59 20.59
C THR A 111 -16.21 5.62 19.85
N LYS A 112 -15.62 6.20 18.79
CA LYS A 112 -16.33 6.94 17.75
C LYS A 112 -16.31 6.11 16.47
N ARG A 113 -17.47 6.00 15.82
CA ARG A 113 -17.58 5.22 14.58
C ARG A 113 -16.71 5.79 13.47
N ALA A 114 -16.12 4.91 12.67
CA ALA A 114 -15.37 5.30 11.48
C ALA A 114 -16.16 6.23 10.54
N SER A 115 -17.50 6.04 10.46
CA SER A 115 -18.38 6.90 9.65
C SER A 115 -18.55 8.32 10.19
N SER A 116 -18.15 8.58 11.43
CA SER A 116 -18.17 9.93 12.02
C SER A 116 -16.95 10.77 11.66
N VAL A 117 -15.89 10.15 11.12
CA VAL A 117 -14.64 10.84 10.77
C VAL A 117 -14.83 11.70 9.53
N ILE A 118 -14.42 12.97 9.64
CA ILE A 118 -14.40 13.94 8.53
C ILE A 118 -13.07 14.70 8.52
N PRO A 119 -12.59 15.17 7.37
CA PRO A 119 -11.36 15.94 7.26
C PRO A 119 -11.47 17.38 7.76
N CYS A 120 -10.31 18.03 7.87
CA CYS A 120 -10.21 19.48 8.02
C CYS A 120 -10.91 20.19 6.84
N GLY A 121 -11.68 21.23 7.12
CA GLY A 121 -12.45 21.98 6.12
C GLY A 121 -13.82 21.40 5.80
N ALA A 122 -14.11 20.16 6.14
CA ALA A 122 -15.45 19.59 5.99
C ALA A 122 -16.41 20.12 7.07
N ASP A 123 -17.70 20.17 6.75
CA ASP A 123 -18.73 20.69 7.65
C ASP A 123 -19.13 19.66 8.72
N ILE A 124 -19.21 20.09 9.97
CA ILE A 124 -19.87 19.35 11.05
C ILE A 124 -21.37 19.53 10.91
N TYR A 125 -22.10 18.45 10.65
CA TYR A 125 -23.55 18.50 10.57
C TYR A 125 -24.18 18.54 11.97
N LEU A 126 -25.05 19.55 12.21
CA LEU A 126 -25.65 19.80 13.53
C LEU A 126 -26.61 18.68 13.97
N HIS A 127 -27.16 17.91 13.05
CA HIS A 127 -28.16 16.86 13.33
C HIS A 127 -29.39 17.39 14.12
N PRO A 128 -30.14 18.40 13.63
CA PRO A 128 -31.17 19.09 14.41
C PRO A 128 -32.32 18.19 14.90
N GLU A 129 -32.57 17.07 14.22
CA GLU A 129 -33.56 16.07 14.63
C GLU A 129 -33.00 15.08 15.65
N PHE A 130 -31.67 15.06 15.86
CA PHE A 130 -30.97 14.15 16.74
C PHE A 130 -30.47 14.82 18.02
N THR A 131 -29.97 16.06 17.94
CA THR A 131 -29.42 16.79 19.08
C THR A 131 -29.71 18.29 19.03
N SER A 132 -29.92 18.89 20.21
CA SER A 132 -29.98 20.34 20.42
C SER A 132 -28.80 20.84 21.27
N THR A 133 -27.91 19.94 21.66
CA THR A 133 -26.79 20.22 22.59
C THR A 133 -25.47 19.72 22.01
N LEU A 134 -25.22 20.02 20.72
CA LEU A 134 -23.94 19.68 20.08
C LEU A 134 -22.82 20.54 20.68
N ASP A 135 -21.77 19.91 21.15
CA ASP A 135 -20.63 20.52 21.81
C ASP A 135 -19.30 20.13 21.14
N PHE A 136 -18.25 20.88 21.36
CA PHE A 136 -16.92 20.66 20.83
C PHE A 136 -15.97 20.12 21.92
N GLU A 137 -15.01 19.30 21.54
CA GLU A 137 -13.96 18.77 22.41
C GLU A 137 -12.66 18.63 21.60
N GLY A 138 -11.73 19.61 21.78
CA GLY A 138 -10.41 19.54 21.17
C GLY A 138 -9.53 18.51 21.89
N GLU A 139 -8.90 17.62 21.11
CA GLU A 139 -8.10 16.51 21.62
C GLU A 139 -6.85 16.26 20.77
N VAL A 140 -5.84 15.62 21.38
CA VAL A 140 -4.72 15.02 20.64
C VAL A 140 -5.09 13.59 20.30
N GLY A 141 -4.94 13.21 19.04
CA GLY A 141 -5.07 11.83 18.56
C GLY A 141 -3.71 11.15 18.50
N VAL A 142 -3.54 10.04 19.20
CA VAL A 142 -2.34 9.21 19.19
C VAL A 142 -2.50 8.13 18.12
N ILE A 143 -1.55 8.02 17.22
CA ILE A 143 -1.56 7.04 16.12
C ILE A 143 -0.63 5.89 16.48
N ILE A 144 -1.15 4.68 16.50
CA ILE A 144 -0.38 3.45 16.76
C ILE A 144 0.42 3.07 15.51
N GLY A 145 1.70 2.72 15.69
CA GLY A 145 2.62 2.36 14.61
C GLY A 145 3.05 0.90 14.57
N LYS A 146 2.91 0.19 15.69
CA LYS A 146 3.25 -1.24 15.79
C LYS A 146 2.17 -1.98 16.55
N PRO A 147 1.88 -3.26 16.20
CA PRO A 147 0.92 -4.04 16.96
C PRO A 147 1.24 -4.03 18.46
N ALA A 148 0.26 -3.69 19.31
CA ALA A 148 0.43 -3.62 20.75
C ALA A 148 -0.57 -4.55 21.46
N TYR A 149 -0.05 -5.56 22.16
CA TYR A 149 -0.83 -6.48 22.99
C TYR A 149 -0.08 -6.75 24.30
N LYS A 150 -0.72 -6.46 25.44
CA LYS A 150 -0.14 -6.55 26.78
C LYS A 150 1.18 -5.77 26.91
N VAL A 151 1.18 -4.56 26.39
CA VAL A 151 2.34 -3.66 26.41
C VAL A 151 2.35 -2.92 27.76
N SER A 152 3.51 -2.87 28.40
CA SER A 152 3.67 -2.08 29.62
C SER A 152 3.75 -0.58 29.31
N ALA A 153 3.36 0.28 30.26
CA ALA A 153 3.49 1.73 30.11
C ALA A 153 4.94 2.17 29.77
N LYS A 154 5.94 1.43 30.27
CA LYS A 154 7.36 1.71 30.00
C LYS A 154 7.70 1.58 28.51
N ASP A 155 7.10 0.62 27.82
CA ASP A 155 7.42 0.28 26.44
C ASP A 155 6.37 0.88 25.45
N ALA A 156 5.32 1.50 25.97
CA ALA A 156 4.16 1.95 25.21
C ALA A 156 4.49 2.96 24.09
N LEU A 157 5.41 3.90 24.34
CA LEU A 157 5.79 4.90 23.35
C LEU A 157 6.53 4.30 22.13
N ASP A 158 7.11 3.11 22.24
CA ASP A 158 7.71 2.40 21.11
C ASP A 158 6.66 1.93 20.08
N HIS A 159 5.40 1.87 20.51
CA HIS A 159 4.26 1.51 19.65
C HIS A 159 3.55 2.73 19.06
N VAL A 160 3.90 3.95 19.45
CA VAL A 160 3.34 5.18 18.88
C VAL A 160 4.10 5.56 17.60
N TRP A 161 3.36 5.74 16.52
CA TRP A 161 3.90 6.29 15.27
C TRP A 161 3.98 7.83 15.32
N GLY A 162 2.91 8.47 15.77
CA GLY A 162 2.80 9.93 15.78
C GLY A 162 1.46 10.43 16.28
N TYR A 163 1.12 11.64 15.87
CA TYR A 163 -0.04 12.35 16.39
C TYR A 163 -0.81 13.10 15.32
N THR A 164 -2.09 13.36 15.59
CA THR A 164 -3.00 14.21 14.80
C THR A 164 -3.93 15.00 15.73
N ILE A 165 -4.76 15.89 15.20
CA ILE A 165 -5.78 16.61 15.98
C ILE A 165 -7.14 15.94 15.78
N ILE A 166 -7.94 15.87 16.86
CA ILE A 166 -9.32 15.38 16.83
C ILE A 166 -10.24 16.42 17.48
N ASN A 167 -11.44 16.54 16.91
CA ASN A 167 -12.58 17.15 17.58
C ASN A 167 -13.55 16.03 17.97
N ASP A 168 -13.60 15.68 19.25
CA ASP A 168 -14.55 14.70 19.78
C ASP A 168 -15.93 15.35 19.98
N ALA A 169 -16.53 15.83 18.86
CA ALA A 169 -17.82 16.50 18.90
C ALA A 169 -18.90 15.60 19.50
N THR A 170 -19.74 16.19 20.37
CA THR A 170 -20.58 15.46 21.31
C THR A 170 -22.01 15.97 21.34
N ALA A 171 -22.98 15.07 21.13
CA ALA A 171 -24.41 15.31 21.42
C ALA A 171 -24.66 15.01 22.92
N ARG A 172 -24.65 16.06 23.77
CA ARG A 172 -24.63 15.90 25.25
C ARG A 172 -25.84 15.17 25.81
N GLU A 173 -27.05 15.50 25.34
CA GLU A 173 -28.26 14.81 25.80
C GLU A 173 -28.23 13.33 25.41
N ARG A 174 -27.69 12.95 24.23
CA ARG A 174 -27.56 11.55 23.83
C ARG A 174 -26.53 10.82 24.67
N GLN A 175 -25.43 11.50 25.04
CA GLN A 175 -24.44 10.96 25.95
C GLN A 175 -25.06 10.65 27.34
N ARG A 176 -25.89 11.55 27.89
CA ARG A 176 -26.57 11.38 29.15
C ARG A 176 -27.64 10.29 29.09
N ASP A 177 -28.54 10.36 28.11
CA ASP A 177 -29.76 9.56 28.06
C ASP A 177 -29.47 8.07 27.77
N HIS A 178 -28.46 7.80 26.92
CA HIS A 178 -28.04 6.44 26.62
C HIS A 178 -27.05 5.84 27.60
N LYS A 179 -26.57 6.59 28.61
CA LYS A 179 -25.61 6.19 29.65
C LYS A 179 -24.24 5.73 29.14
N GLN A 180 -24.19 5.10 27.99
CA GLN A 180 -22.94 4.83 27.24
C GLN A 180 -22.70 5.98 26.26
N PHE A 181 -21.44 6.40 26.10
CA PHE A 181 -21.12 7.59 25.32
C PHE A 181 -21.30 7.40 23.80
N PHE A 182 -21.26 6.15 23.35
CA PHE A 182 -21.23 5.77 21.95
C PHE A 182 -22.22 6.51 21.05
N ILE A 183 -23.52 6.53 21.39
CA ILE A 183 -24.55 7.19 20.57
C ILE A 183 -24.32 8.70 20.46
N GLY A 184 -23.96 9.36 21.58
CA GLY A 184 -23.70 10.82 21.61
C GLY A 184 -22.40 11.24 20.93
N LYS A 185 -21.53 10.28 20.64
CA LYS A 185 -20.16 10.50 20.13
C LYS A 185 -19.96 10.03 18.69
N SER A 186 -20.89 9.23 18.14
CA SER A 186 -20.67 8.47 16.88
C SER A 186 -21.59 8.85 15.73
N ALA A 187 -22.43 9.88 15.87
CA ALA A 187 -23.20 10.36 14.74
C ALA A 187 -22.26 10.87 13.62
N ASP A 188 -22.72 10.79 12.39
CA ASP A 188 -21.93 11.21 11.24
C ASP A 188 -21.38 12.62 11.40
N THR A 189 -20.15 12.85 10.98
CA THR A 189 -19.40 14.12 11.08
C THR A 189 -18.94 14.55 12.48
N LEU A 190 -19.24 13.80 13.52
CA LEU A 190 -18.88 14.19 14.90
C LEU A 190 -17.43 13.80 15.30
N CYS A 191 -16.56 13.46 14.33
CA CYS A 191 -15.15 13.18 14.56
C CYS A 191 -14.25 13.86 13.51
N PRO A 192 -14.20 15.19 13.42
CA PRO A 192 -13.18 15.87 12.62
C PRO A 192 -11.78 15.42 13.02
N MET A 193 -10.92 15.11 12.02
CA MET A 193 -9.54 14.65 12.21
C MET A 193 -8.59 15.29 11.20
N GLY A 194 -7.42 15.72 11.63
CA GLY A 194 -6.38 16.32 10.79
C GLY A 194 -5.91 17.69 11.29
N PRO A 195 -5.38 18.59 10.45
CA PRO A 195 -5.21 18.46 8.98
C PRO A 195 -4.12 17.50 8.57
N VAL A 196 -3.16 17.22 9.47
CA VAL A 196 -1.98 16.39 9.20
C VAL A 196 -1.82 15.30 10.24
N ALA A 197 -0.98 14.32 9.93
CA ALA A 197 -0.38 13.42 10.90
C ALA A 197 1.14 13.65 10.92
N VAL A 198 1.74 13.71 12.12
CA VAL A 198 3.16 14.01 12.30
C VAL A 198 3.80 12.90 13.13
N PRO A 199 4.96 12.36 12.71
CA PRO A 199 5.71 11.38 13.48
C PRO A 199 6.10 11.92 14.85
N LYS A 200 6.11 11.06 15.87
CA LYS A 200 6.43 11.47 17.25
C LYS A 200 7.83 12.08 17.39
N GLU A 201 8.78 11.64 16.56
CA GLU A 201 10.16 12.10 16.56
C GLU A 201 10.29 13.58 16.13
N ASP A 202 9.32 14.09 15.40
CA ASP A 202 9.28 15.48 14.92
C ASP A 202 8.59 16.43 15.88
N LEU A 203 8.08 15.94 17.02
CA LEU A 203 7.28 16.70 17.99
C LEU A 203 7.94 16.74 19.38
N PRO A 204 7.67 17.78 20.19
CA PRO A 204 8.11 17.79 21.58
C PRO A 204 7.36 16.76 22.42
N GLU A 205 7.90 16.42 23.60
CA GLU A 205 7.32 15.43 24.52
C GLU A 205 5.89 15.78 24.95
N TYR A 206 5.61 17.07 25.15
CA TYR A 206 4.29 17.56 25.54
C TYR A 206 3.75 18.53 24.50
N LEU A 207 2.47 18.38 24.17
CA LEU A 207 1.80 19.16 23.14
C LEU A 207 0.80 20.14 23.78
N GLU A 208 0.91 21.42 23.43
CA GLU A 208 -0.07 22.44 23.79
C GLU A 208 -1.26 22.38 22.85
N LEU A 209 -2.48 22.40 23.42
CA LEU A 209 -3.74 22.38 22.69
C LEU A 209 -4.52 23.66 22.98
N LYS A 210 -5.10 24.27 21.96
CA LYS A 210 -6.00 25.41 22.07
C LYS A 210 -7.21 25.22 21.16
N THR A 211 -8.42 25.40 21.72
CA THR A 211 -9.66 25.41 20.94
C THR A 211 -10.27 26.79 20.95
N LYS A 212 -10.65 27.28 19.76
CA LYS A 212 -11.42 28.50 19.58
C LYS A 212 -12.76 28.18 18.91
N VAL A 213 -13.78 28.92 19.29
CA VAL A 213 -15.07 28.93 18.58
C VAL A 213 -15.35 30.37 18.16
N ASN A 214 -15.49 30.59 16.86
CA ASN A 214 -15.65 31.93 16.26
C ASN A 214 -14.53 32.91 16.70
N GLY A 215 -13.27 32.41 16.71
CA GLY A 215 -12.10 33.18 17.15
C GLY A 215 -11.96 33.35 18.66
N ASN A 216 -12.97 33.01 19.47
CA ASN A 216 -12.92 33.12 20.91
C ASN A 216 -12.26 31.87 21.53
N LEU A 217 -11.20 32.07 22.31
CA LEU A 217 -10.51 31.00 23.02
C LEU A 217 -11.48 30.33 24.03
N ARG A 218 -11.59 29.02 23.98
CA ARG A 218 -12.43 28.20 24.83
C ARG A 218 -11.61 27.22 25.67
N GLN A 219 -10.72 26.47 25.05
CA GLN A 219 -9.86 25.52 25.73
C GLN A 219 -8.39 25.90 25.54
N SER A 220 -7.56 25.73 26.58
CA SER A 220 -6.10 25.91 26.49
C SER A 220 -5.45 25.07 27.56
N ASP A 221 -4.75 23.99 27.16
CA ASP A 221 -4.08 23.08 28.09
C ASP A 221 -2.96 22.30 27.36
N SER A 222 -2.32 21.39 28.07
CA SER A 222 -1.20 20.58 27.57
C SER A 222 -1.40 19.10 27.88
N THR A 223 -0.89 18.23 27.02
CA THR A 223 -0.87 16.77 27.26
C THR A 223 -0.10 16.37 28.50
N LYS A 224 0.68 17.30 29.07
CA LYS A 224 1.35 17.15 30.38
C LYS A 224 0.35 16.95 31.51
N ASN A 225 -0.85 17.52 31.41
CA ASN A 225 -1.87 17.57 32.46
C ASN A 225 -2.94 16.46 32.31
N LEU A 226 -2.70 15.47 31.48
CA LEU A 226 -3.54 14.27 31.37
C LEU A 226 -3.55 13.51 32.70
N ILE A 227 -4.73 13.09 33.16
CA ILE A 227 -4.90 12.21 34.34
C ILE A 227 -4.23 10.86 34.08
N PHE A 228 -4.58 10.24 32.94
CA PHE A 228 -3.94 9.03 32.45
C PHE A 228 -3.03 9.41 31.28
N SER A 229 -1.74 9.24 31.49
CA SER A 229 -0.74 9.53 30.44
C SER A 229 -0.93 8.66 29.20
N ILE A 230 -0.44 9.09 28.04
CA ILE A 230 -0.48 8.30 26.79
C ILE A 230 0.07 6.88 26.99
N PRO A 231 1.24 6.67 27.65
CA PRO A 231 1.70 5.33 27.99
C PRO A 231 0.70 4.49 28.80
N THR A 232 0.05 5.10 29.79
CA THR A 232 -0.97 4.41 30.61
C THR A 232 -2.19 4.01 29.78
N LEU A 233 -2.64 4.88 28.86
CA LEU A 233 -3.77 4.57 27.97
C LEU A 233 -3.46 3.37 27.08
N ILE A 234 -2.26 3.30 26.51
CA ILE A 234 -1.83 2.17 25.68
C ILE A 234 -1.73 0.87 26.49
N GLU A 235 -1.16 0.93 27.70
CA GLU A 235 -1.10 -0.22 28.62
C GLU A 235 -2.50 -0.77 28.93
N VAL A 236 -3.43 0.09 29.32
CA VAL A 236 -4.80 -0.32 29.64
C VAL A 236 -5.52 -0.89 28.43
N LEU A 237 -5.50 -0.19 27.30
CA LEU A 237 -6.17 -0.66 26.07
C LEU A 237 -5.56 -1.97 25.56
N SER A 238 -4.23 -2.08 25.56
CA SER A 238 -3.56 -3.27 25.07
C SER A 238 -3.63 -4.48 26.00
N SER A 239 -4.13 -4.32 27.22
CA SER A 239 -4.21 -5.41 28.22
C SER A 239 -5.09 -6.59 27.74
N GLY A 240 -6.10 -6.32 26.95
CA GLY A 240 -7.02 -7.31 26.39
C GLY A 240 -7.38 -7.12 24.92
N ILE A 241 -7.00 -5.97 24.33
CA ILE A 241 -7.28 -5.63 22.91
C ILE A 241 -5.93 -5.52 22.20
N THR A 242 -5.80 -6.11 21.01
CA THR A 242 -4.64 -5.88 20.17
C THR A 242 -4.82 -4.60 19.39
N LEU A 243 -4.08 -3.55 19.75
CA LEU A 243 -4.00 -2.32 18.96
C LEU A 243 -3.19 -2.59 17.68
N GLN A 244 -3.66 -2.08 16.56
CA GLN A 244 -3.08 -2.28 15.23
C GLN A 244 -2.41 -0.99 14.73
N PRO A 245 -1.39 -1.08 13.86
CA PRO A 245 -0.87 0.09 13.16
C PRO A 245 -1.98 0.86 12.47
N GLY A 246 -2.04 2.18 12.71
CA GLY A 246 -3.09 3.06 12.21
C GLY A 246 -4.34 3.16 13.09
N ASP A 247 -4.42 2.43 14.23
CA ASP A 247 -5.44 2.74 15.23
C ASP A 247 -5.17 4.11 15.86
N VAL A 248 -6.24 4.85 16.14
CA VAL A 248 -6.16 6.21 16.72
C VAL A 248 -6.81 6.22 18.09
N ILE A 249 -6.12 6.84 19.06
CA ILE A 249 -6.62 7.05 20.43
C ILE A 249 -6.78 8.56 20.65
N ALA A 250 -8.00 9.04 20.80
CA ALA A 250 -8.32 10.39 21.24
C ALA A 250 -8.12 10.47 22.76
N THR A 251 -7.22 11.37 23.21
CA THR A 251 -6.63 11.33 24.56
C THR A 251 -7.48 11.98 25.64
N GLY A 252 -8.62 12.53 25.28
CA GLY A 252 -9.46 13.33 26.16
C GLY A 252 -9.27 14.84 25.97
N THR A 253 -10.27 15.59 26.39
CA THR A 253 -10.36 17.04 26.19
C THR A 253 -10.13 17.81 27.51
N PRO A 254 -9.49 18.99 27.45
CA PRO A 254 -9.38 19.88 28.61
C PRO A 254 -10.68 20.64 28.93
N ALA A 255 -10.74 21.34 30.06
CA ALA A 255 -11.84 22.21 30.45
C ALA A 255 -12.07 23.36 29.43
N GLY A 256 -13.28 23.92 29.44
CA GLY A 256 -13.70 25.03 28.57
C GLY A 256 -14.63 24.58 27.44
N VAL A 257 -15.16 23.37 27.48
CA VAL A 257 -16.22 22.88 26.59
C VAL A 257 -17.53 23.64 26.79
N GLY A 258 -18.42 23.60 25.81
CA GLY A 258 -19.65 24.39 25.84
C GLY A 258 -20.57 24.09 27.02
N ILE A 259 -20.66 22.82 27.43
CA ILE A 259 -21.45 22.39 28.58
C ILE A 259 -20.95 22.94 29.93
N GLY A 260 -19.65 23.23 30.04
CA GLY A 260 -19.02 23.78 31.25
C GLY A 260 -19.26 25.27 31.45
N LEU A 261 -19.68 25.98 30.42
CA LEU A 261 -19.95 27.41 30.46
C LEU A 261 -21.22 27.72 31.30
N LYS A 262 -21.28 28.89 31.86
CA LYS A 262 -22.46 29.33 32.67
C LYS A 262 -23.04 30.61 32.10
N PRO A 263 -24.19 30.59 31.42
CA PRO A 263 -24.96 29.38 31.05
C PRO A 263 -24.24 28.53 29.98
N PRO A 264 -24.59 27.23 29.81
CA PRO A 264 -24.03 26.38 28.74
C PRO A 264 -24.22 26.98 27.36
N VAL A 265 -23.22 26.83 26.49
CA VAL A 265 -23.21 27.34 25.11
C VAL A 265 -22.91 26.20 24.15
N TYR A 266 -23.86 25.83 23.33
CA TYR A 266 -23.72 24.78 22.33
C TYR A 266 -23.50 25.35 20.95
N LEU A 267 -22.93 24.54 20.06
CA LEU A 267 -22.66 24.89 18.68
C LEU A 267 -23.96 25.18 17.90
N LYS A 268 -23.87 26.14 17.01
CA LYS A 268 -24.97 26.60 16.15
C LYS A 268 -24.53 26.63 14.69
N PRO A 269 -25.49 26.61 13.74
CA PRO A 269 -25.17 26.77 12.34
C PRO A 269 -24.35 28.03 12.07
N GLY A 270 -23.30 27.90 11.30
CA GLY A 270 -22.37 28.98 10.98
C GLY A 270 -21.20 29.13 11.95
N ASP A 271 -21.22 28.45 13.14
CA ASP A 271 -20.06 28.45 14.03
C ASP A 271 -18.85 27.79 13.38
N VAL A 272 -17.66 28.31 13.69
CA VAL A 272 -16.38 27.75 13.23
C VAL A 272 -15.59 27.30 14.46
N VAL A 273 -15.22 26.02 14.45
CA VAL A 273 -14.37 25.43 15.49
C VAL A 273 -12.95 25.29 14.96
N GLU A 274 -12.00 25.85 15.68
CA GLU A 274 -10.57 25.84 15.35
C GLU A 274 -9.80 25.16 16.50
N ILE A 275 -9.12 24.08 16.26
CA ILE A 275 -8.31 23.36 17.24
C ILE A 275 -6.87 23.35 16.78
N SER A 276 -6.00 24.02 17.52
CA SER A 276 -4.57 24.10 17.22
C SER A 276 -3.79 23.26 18.22
N VAL A 277 -2.84 22.49 17.74
CA VAL A 277 -1.94 21.70 18.58
C VAL A 277 -0.49 21.92 18.11
N THR A 278 0.44 22.02 19.07
CA THR A 278 1.86 22.24 18.79
C THR A 278 2.38 21.27 17.72
N GLY A 279 2.90 21.80 16.62
CA GLY A 279 3.48 21.02 15.52
C GLY A 279 2.49 20.30 14.62
N LEU A 280 1.17 20.33 14.91
CA LEU A 280 0.14 19.65 14.13
C LEU A 280 -0.72 20.61 13.27
N GLY A 281 -0.44 21.91 13.33
CA GLY A 281 -1.24 22.92 12.64
C GLY A 281 -2.59 23.19 13.32
N THR A 282 -3.61 23.44 12.53
CA THR A 282 -4.96 23.79 13.01
C THR A 282 -6.04 23.02 12.25
N LEU A 283 -6.83 22.26 12.96
CA LEU A 283 -8.04 21.62 12.47
C LEU A 283 -9.18 22.63 12.48
N VAL A 284 -9.78 22.92 11.33
CA VAL A 284 -10.84 23.93 11.17
C VAL A 284 -12.07 23.28 10.54
N ASN A 285 -13.22 23.42 11.20
CA ASN A 285 -14.48 22.89 10.68
C ASN A 285 -15.61 23.87 10.99
N LYS A 286 -16.53 24.05 10.02
CA LYS A 286 -17.73 24.85 10.16
C LYS A 286 -18.91 23.98 10.54
N VAL A 287 -19.83 24.49 11.34
CA VAL A 287 -21.08 23.83 11.70
C VAL A 287 -22.18 24.20 10.70
N THR A 288 -22.93 23.21 10.21
CA THR A 288 -24.01 23.42 9.24
C THR A 288 -25.30 22.69 9.64
N GLU A 289 -26.44 23.27 9.33
CA GLU A 289 -27.77 22.60 9.39
C GLU A 289 -28.15 21.95 8.07
N LEU A 290 -27.56 22.38 6.97
CA LEU A 290 -27.80 21.78 5.67
C LEU A 290 -27.11 20.43 5.61
N GLY A 291 -27.82 19.41 6.10
CA GLY A 291 -27.51 18.04 5.72
C GLY A 291 -27.66 17.96 4.21
N ALA A 292 -26.57 18.02 3.44
CA ALA A 292 -26.59 17.35 2.17
C ALA A 292 -27.21 15.98 2.43
N SER A 293 -28.14 15.53 1.59
CA SER A 293 -28.60 14.14 1.59
C SER A 293 -27.30 13.31 1.49
N LYS A 294 -26.78 12.92 2.64
CA LYS A 294 -25.50 12.22 2.66
C LYS A 294 -25.71 10.93 1.92
N ALA A 295 -25.06 10.83 0.80
CA ALA A 295 -24.65 9.54 0.32
C ALA A 295 -24.08 8.77 1.53
N LEU A 296 -24.55 7.57 1.77
CA LEU A 296 -24.00 6.66 2.76
C LEU A 296 -22.47 6.80 2.74
N VAL A 297 -21.86 7.08 3.88
CA VAL A 297 -20.41 7.14 3.97
C VAL A 297 -19.89 5.78 3.54
N SER A 298 -19.32 5.72 2.35
CA SER A 298 -18.64 4.53 1.88
C SER A 298 -17.34 4.46 2.64
N LEU A 299 -17.28 3.63 3.65
CA LEU A 299 -16.01 3.33 4.30
C LEU A 299 -15.06 2.70 3.28
N PRO A 300 -13.75 2.99 3.35
CA PRO A 300 -12.76 2.26 2.59
C PRO A 300 -13.03 0.76 2.77
N LYS A 301 -12.93 0.00 1.70
CA LYS A 301 -13.03 -1.45 1.81
C LYS A 301 -12.05 -1.91 2.89
N PRO A 302 -12.45 -2.81 3.82
CA PRO A 302 -11.50 -3.37 4.76
C PRO A 302 -10.30 -3.91 3.98
N PRO A 303 -9.07 -3.87 4.55
CA PRO A 303 -7.90 -4.41 3.89
C PRO A 303 -8.26 -5.78 3.35
N MET A 304 -7.99 -5.99 2.08
CA MET A 304 -8.39 -7.17 1.32
C MET A 304 -8.03 -8.42 2.12
N SER A 305 -9.02 -9.22 2.46
CA SER A 305 -8.74 -10.57 2.97
C SER A 305 -7.83 -11.24 1.95
N ILE A 306 -6.69 -11.77 2.41
CA ILE A 306 -5.73 -12.46 1.53
C ILE A 306 -6.53 -13.48 0.72
N PRO A 307 -6.56 -13.38 -0.62
CA PRO A 307 -7.30 -14.32 -1.45
C PRO A 307 -6.84 -15.75 -1.15
N SER A 308 -7.77 -16.69 -1.10
CA SER A 308 -7.43 -18.10 -0.95
C SER A 308 -6.53 -18.55 -2.10
N GLY A 309 -5.46 -19.28 -1.80
CA GLY A 309 -4.48 -19.74 -2.79
C GLY A 309 -3.15 -19.00 -2.78
N LEU A 310 -3.04 -17.88 -2.06
CA LEU A 310 -1.77 -17.19 -1.88
C LEU A 310 -0.94 -17.83 -0.77
N THR A 311 0.35 -17.94 -1.00
CA THR A 311 1.33 -18.43 -0.04
C THR A 311 2.19 -17.26 0.47
N LYS A 312 2.44 -17.22 1.79
CA LYS A 312 3.37 -16.27 2.37
C LYS A 312 4.80 -16.65 2.01
N VAL A 313 5.50 -15.80 1.28
CA VAL A 313 6.89 -15.97 0.84
C VAL A 313 7.69 -14.78 1.39
N GLY A 314 8.47 -15.01 2.44
CA GLY A 314 9.11 -13.89 3.16
C GLY A 314 8.08 -12.92 3.74
N SER A 315 8.15 -11.64 3.33
CA SER A 315 7.18 -10.59 3.67
C SER A 315 6.01 -10.48 2.67
N LYS A 316 6.05 -11.23 1.56
CA LYS A 316 5.12 -11.11 0.44
C LYS A 316 4.06 -12.21 0.46
N TYR A 317 3.00 -12.03 -0.34
CA TYR A 317 1.99 -13.04 -0.60
C TYR A 317 1.96 -13.32 -2.10
N LEU A 318 2.50 -14.49 -2.48
CA LEU A 318 2.66 -14.87 -3.87
C LEU A 318 1.77 -16.07 -4.22
N TYR A 319 1.33 -16.08 -5.47
CA TYR A 319 0.67 -17.21 -6.08
C TYR A 319 1.66 -18.04 -6.90
N PHE A 320 1.59 -19.34 -6.78
CA PHE A 320 2.27 -20.28 -7.68
C PHE A 320 1.47 -21.58 -7.76
N GLU A 321 1.55 -22.23 -8.89
CA GLU A 321 0.98 -23.56 -9.06
C GLU A 321 2.08 -24.61 -8.89
N ASP A 322 1.86 -25.55 -7.99
CA ASP A 322 2.69 -26.74 -7.79
C ASP A 322 1.90 -27.94 -8.33
N ILE A 323 2.18 -28.35 -9.55
CA ILE A 323 1.42 -29.34 -10.31
C ILE A 323 2.33 -30.45 -10.86
N GLY A 324 1.76 -31.42 -11.57
CA GLY A 324 2.48 -32.53 -12.17
C GLY A 324 2.90 -33.62 -11.19
N ASN A 325 3.96 -34.35 -11.51
CA ASN A 325 4.43 -35.49 -10.76
C ASN A 325 5.20 -35.06 -9.50
N LYS A 326 4.50 -34.91 -8.38
CA LYS A 326 5.10 -34.52 -7.10
C LYS A 326 6.09 -35.55 -6.51
N SER A 327 6.10 -36.77 -7.04
CA SER A 327 7.08 -37.81 -6.64
C SER A 327 8.36 -37.78 -7.49
N SER A 328 8.42 -36.92 -8.52
CA SER A 328 9.62 -36.75 -9.34
C SER A 328 10.77 -36.15 -8.52
N LYS A 329 11.98 -36.61 -8.81
CA LYS A 329 13.19 -36.01 -8.25
C LYS A 329 13.61 -34.73 -8.98
N ASP A 330 13.03 -34.50 -10.15
CA ASP A 330 13.33 -33.39 -11.05
C ASP A 330 12.16 -32.41 -11.02
N THR A 331 12.48 -31.12 -10.87
CA THR A 331 11.48 -30.04 -10.83
C THR A 331 11.69 -29.10 -12.01
N LEU A 332 10.60 -28.72 -12.68
CA LEU A 332 10.58 -27.68 -13.69
C LEU A 332 9.96 -26.41 -13.11
N VAL A 333 10.72 -25.32 -13.09
CA VAL A 333 10.26 -24.00 -12.63
C VAL A 333 10.11 -23.08 -13.85
N CYS A 334 8.92 -22.49 -14.03
CA CYS A 334 8.64 -21.58 -15.13
C CYS A 334 8.44 -20.15 -14.62
N VAL A 335 9.16 -19.19 -15.21
CA VAL A 335 9.22 -17.78 -14.78
C VAL A 335 8.84 -16.87 -15.93
N HIS A 336 7.71 -16.19 -15.79
CA HIS A 336 7.14 -15.33 -16.85
C HIS A 336 7.81 -13.95 -16.96
N GLY A 337 7.48 -13.22 -18.02
CA GLY A 337 7.93 -11.86 -18.29
C GLY A 337 6.97 -10.76 -17.81
N LEU A 338 7.32 -9.52 -18.14
CA LEU A 338 6.53 -8.34 -17.83
C LEU A 338 5.10 -8.44 -18.39
N GLY A 339 4.09 -8.19 -17.55
CA GLY A 339 2.68 -8.21 -17.96
C GLY A 339 2.10 -9.60 -18.22
N CYS A 340 2.79 -10.66 -17.78
CA CYS A 340 2.36 -12.05 -17.92
C CYS A 340 2.04 -12.69 -16.56
N SER A 341 1.81 -14.00 -16.58
CA SER A 341 1.65 -14.86 -15.39
C SER A 341 2.20 -16.25 -15.69
N GLY A 342 2.31 -17.11 -14.68
CA GLY A 342 2.71 -18.51 -14.84
C GLY A 342 1.87 -19.29 -15.84
N GLN A 343 0.62 -18.89 -16.03
CA GLN A 343 -0.32 -19.49 -17.00
C GLN A 343 0.17 -19.42 -18.46
N TYR A 344 1.08 -18.49 -18.78
CA TYR A 344 1.72 -18.42 -20.09
C TYR A 344 2.34 -19.76 -20.51
N PHE A 345 2.84 -20.54 -19.55
CA PHE A 345 3.50 -21.82 -19.81
C PHE A 345 2.57 -23.04 -19.77
N SER A 346 1.31 -22.89 -19.37
CA SER A 346 0.40 -24.02 -19.12
C SER A 346 0.24 -24.94 -20.33
N SER A 347 0.08 -24.38 -21.53
CA SER A 347 -0.03 -25.16 -22.76
C SER A 347 1.26 -25.90 -23.10
N LEU A 348 2.41 -25.25 -22.89
CA LEU A 348 3.73 -25.83 -23.16
C LEU A 348 3.99 -27.02 -22.26
N VAL A 349 3.86 -26.87 -20.94
CA VAL A 349 4.15 -27.95 -19.99
C VAL A 349 3.22 -29.14 -20.15
N LYS A 350 1.96 -28.89 -20.49
CA LYS A 350 0.97 -29.94 -20.76
C LYS A 350 1.27 -30.72 -22.05
N LYS A 351 1.52 -30.03 -23.15
CA LYS A 351 1.79 -30.65 -24.45
C LYS A 351 3.15 -31.32 -24.53
N ALA A 352 4.13 -30.83 -23.77
CA ALA A 352 5.45 -31.46 -23.64
C ALA A 352 5.45 -32.77 -22.83
N GLY A 353 4.33 -33.13 -22.19
CA GLY A 353 4.26 -34.27 -21.27
C GLY A 353 5.04 -34.05 -19.97
N TYR A 354 5.31 -32.79 -19.63
CA TYR A 354 6.13 -32.46 -18.46
C TYR A 354 5.39 -32.70 -17.14
N LEU A 355 4.05 -32.71 -17.15
CA LEU A 355 3.25 -33.01 -15.97
C LEU A 355 3.40 -34.45 -15.48
N GLU A 356 3.69 -35.38 -16.39
CA GLU A 356 3.96 -36.79 -16.07
C GLU A 356 5.40 -37.01 -15.60
N LYS A 357 6.34 -36.21 -16.13
CA LYS A 357 7.79 -36.39 -15.92
C LYS A 357 8.33 -35.60 -14.73
N TYR A 358 7.91 -34.34 -14.58
CA TYR A 358 8.44 -33.40 -13.60
C TYR A 358 7.40 -32.99 -12.54
N ARG A 359 7.86 -32.60 -11.36
CA ARG A 359 7.12 -31.64 -10.55
C ARG A 359 7.24 -30.28 -11.25
N VAL A 360 6.14 -29.59 -11.48
CA VAL A 360 6.13 -28.34 -12.23
C VAL A 360 5.66 -27.21 -11.34
N VAL A 361 6.43 -26.13 -11.28
CA VAL A 361 6.11 -24.92 -10.52
C VAL A 361 5.96 -23.75 -11.51
N LEU A 362 4.73 -23.25 -11.62
CA LEU A 362 4.42 -22.05 -12.40
C LEU A 362 4.30 -20.88 -11.43
N VAL A 363 5.20 -19.90 -11.52
CA VAL A 363 5.28 -18.78 -10.58
C VAL A 363 4.60 -17.56 -11.16
N ASP A 364 3.75 -16.91 -10.37
CA ASP A 364 3.34 -15.53 -10.61
C ASP A 364 4.27 -14.60 -9.81
N LEU A 365 5.03 -13.77 -10.49
CA LEU A 365 5.93 -12.80 -9.87
C LEU A 365 5.13 -11.78 -9.04
N GLU A 366 5.75 -11.17 -8.02
CA GLU A 366 5.10 -10.12 -7.22
C GLU A 366 4.41 -9.08 -8.11
N GLY A 367 3.12 -8.88 -7.87
CA GLY A 367 2.27 -7.94 -8.59
C GLY A 367 1.71 -8.43 -9.92
N PHE A 368 2.07 -9.64 -10.37
CA PHE A 368 1.56 -10.21 -11.61
C PHE A 368 0.66 -11.41 -11.34
N GLY A 369 -0.24 -11.70 -12.29
CA GLY A 369 -1.19 -12.79 -12.17
C GLY A 369 -2.05 -12.65 -10.91
N PHE A 370 -1.99 -13.64 -10.02
CA PHE A 370 -2.69 -13.63 -8.73
C PHE A 370 -1.81 -13.17 -7.56
N SER A 371 -0.50 -12.92 -7.77
CA SER A 371 0.39 -12.42 -6.73
C SER A 371 0.10 -10.97 -6.38
N LEU A 372 0.13 -10.64 -5.07
CA LEU A 372 -0.15 -9.27 -4.63
C LEU A 372 1.02 -8.33 -4.94
N THR A 373 0.68 -7.08 -5.26
CA THR A 373 1.64 -5.98 -5.34
C THR A 373 1.84 -5.39 -3.94
N LEU A 374 3.07 -5.32 -3.46
CA LEU A 374 3.37 -4.53 -2.27
C LEU A 374 3.66 -3.09 -2.68
N PRO A 375 2.96 -2.09 -2.12
CA PRO A 375 3.12 -0.70 -2.53
C PRO A 375 4.57 -0.20 -2.45
N ASP A 376 5.27 -0.56 -1.38
CA ASP A 376 6.64 -0.13 -1.05
C ASP A 376 7.75 -1.01 -1.64
N SER A 377 7.43 -2.16 -2.22
CA SER A 377 8.46 -3.05 -2.77
C SER A 377 9.24 -2.36 -3.89
N ILE A 378 10.55 -2.59 -3.91
CA ILE A 378 11.44 -2.21 -4.99
C ILE A 378 11.88 -3.50 -5.67
N PRO A 379 11.10 -4.03 -6.63
CA PRO A 379 11.46 -5.25 -7.32
C PRO A 379 12.77 -5.08 -8.09
N SER A 380 13.52 -6.17 -8.15
CA SER A 380 14.73 -6.31 -8.95
C SER A 380 14.82 -7.75 -9.46
N LEU A 381 15.68 -8.04 -10.42
CA LEU A 381 15.93 -9.42 -10.83
C LEU A 381 16.33 -10.27 -9.63
N ARG A 382 17.14 -9.70 -8.72
CA ARG A 382 17.56 -10.35 -7.50
C ARG A 382 16.39 -10.65 -6.54
N SER A 383 15.53 -9.67 -6.28
CA SER A 383 14.40 -9.89 -5.35
C SER A 383 13.40 -10.92 -5.88
N TYR A 384 13.12 -10.91 -7.18
CA TYR A 384 12.31 -11.96 -7.80
C TYR A 384 12.97 -13.34 -7.77
N SER A 385 14.31 -13.40 -7.96
CA SER A 385 15.08 -14.63 -7.84
C SER A 385 15.05 -15.20 -6.42
N GLU A 386 15.18 -14.35 -5.39
CA GLU A 386 15.05 -14.73 -3.99
C GLU A 386 13.64 -15.22 -3.65
N ASP A 387 12.60 -14.60 -4.20
CA ASP A 387 11.22 -15.09 -4.05
C ASP A 387 11.08 -16.53 -4.56
N ILE A 388 11.66 -16.83 -5.73
CA ILE A 388 11.67 -18.20 -6.28
C ILE A 388 12.46 -19.15 -5.37
N TYR A 389 13.58 -18.71 -4.85
CA TYR A 389 14.37 -19.50 -3.90
C TYR A 389 13.60 -19.83 -2.62
N GLU A 390 12.89 -18.84 -2.05
CA GLU A 390 12.01 -19.10 -0.90
C GLU A 390 10.86 -20.06 -1.25
N ILE A 391 10.28 -19.98 -2.46
CA ILE A 391 9.29 -20.95 -2.94
C ILE A 391 9.89 -22.36 -3.00
N THR A 392 11.13 -22.51 -3.48
CA THR A 392 11.78 -23.84 -3.52
C THR A 392 11.97 -24.42 -2.11
N LYS A 393 12.29 -23.58 -1.11
CA LYS A 393 12.39 -24.02 0.30
C LYS A 393 11.03 -24.43 0.88
N ILE A 394 9.98 -23.65 0.62
CA ILE A 394 8.61 -23.99 1.06
C ILE A 394 8.16 -25.34 0.47
N LEU A 395 8.60 -25.65 -0.74
CA LEU A 395 8.25 -26.89 -1.45
C LEU A 395 9.24 -28.06 -1.21
N ASP A 396 10.26 -27.90 -0.35
CA ASP A 396 11.35 -28.87 -0.09
C ASP A 396 12.10 -29.29 -1.36
N ILE A 397 12.28 -28.36 -2.32
CA ILE A 397 13.04 -28.60 -3.54
C ILE A 397 14.49 -28.20 -3.31
N THR A 398 15.41 -29.20 -3.26
CA THR A 398 16.80 -29.00 -2.85
C THR A 398 17.83 -29.21 -3.96
N LYS A 399 17.41 -29.65 -5.15
CA LYS A 399 18.29 -29.92 -6.31
C LYS A 399 17.48 -30.31 -7.54
N ASN A 400 18.17 -30.50 -8.66
CA ASN A 400 17.63 -30.98 -9.94
C ASN A 400 16.53 -30.08 -10.48
N ILE A 401 16.75 -28.77 -10.43
CA ILE A 401 15.82 -27.79 -10.99
C ILE A 401 16.16 -27.57 -12.48
N PHE A 402 15.17 -27.72 -13.31
CA PHE A 402 15.14 -27.24 -14.70
C PHE A 402 14.36 -25.92 -14.70
N MET A 403 14.80 -24.92 -15.45
CA MET A 403 14.11 -23.64 -15.46
C MET A 403 13.77 -23.21 -16.88
N ILE A 404 12.61 -22.53 -17.03
CA ILE A 404 12.24 -21.84 -18.26
C ILE A 404 11.92 -20.40 -17.89
N GLY A 405 12.66 -19.45 -18.45
CA GLY A 405 12.40 -18.01 -18.33
C GLY A 405 11.83 -17.44 -19.62
N PHE A 406 10.95 -16.46 -19.52
CA PHE A 406 10.44 -15.71 -20.65
C PHE A 406 10.69 -14.20 -20.44
N SER A 407 11.30 -13.51 -21.43
CA SER A 407 11.51 -12.06 -21.42
C SER A 407 12.21 -11.60 -20.13
N MET A 408 11.62 -10.72 -19.32
CA MET A 408 12.15 -10.34 -18.00
C MET A 408 12.46 -11.56 -17.12
N GLY A 409 11.64 -12.63 -17.22
CA GLY A 409 11.87 -13.89 -16.51
C GLY A 409 13.19 -14.58 -16.87
N CYS A 410 13.76 -14.29 -18.04
CA CYS A 410 15.09 -14.79 -18.41
C CYS A 410 16.17 -14.25 -17.48
N GLY A 411 16.20 -12.94 -17.24
CA GLY A 411 17.15 -12.33 -16.32
C GLY A 411 16.98 -12.79 -14.87
N ILE A 412 15.73 -13.07 -14.47
CA ILE A 412 15.44 -13.65 -13.14
C ILE A 412 16.00 -15.07 -13.03
N VAL A 413 15.82 -15.90 -14.05
CA VAL A 413 16.39 -17.27 -14.10
C VAL A 413 17.91 -17.23 -14.09
N GLU A 414 18.55 -16.38 -14.91
CA GLU A 414 20.00 -16.21 -14.92
C GLU A 414 20.52 -15.78 -13.54
N THR A 415 19.84 -14.82 -12.90
CA THR A 415 20.19 -14.36 -11.54
C THR A 415 20.06 -15.50 -10.51
N PHE A 416 19.02 -16.34 -10.66
CA PHE A 416 18.84 -17.53 -9.81
C PHE A 416 19.99 -18.53 -10.02
N VAL A 417 20.37 -18.79 -11.25
CA VAL A 417 21.47 -19.72 -11.58
C VAL A 417 22.80 -19.22 -11.03
N VAL A 418 23.08 -17.93 -11.12
CA VAL A 418 24.29 -17.30 -10.54
C VAL A 418 24.32 -17.45 -9.02
N ASN A 419 23.20 -17.23 -8.35
CA ASN A 419 23.12 -17.23 -6.88
C ASN A 419 23.00 -18.64 -6.29
N HIS A 420 22.40 -19.60 -7.02
CA HIS A 420 22.10 -20.96 -6.57
C HIS A 420 22.48 -22.03 -7.62
N PRO A 421 23.75 -22.05 -8.08
CA PRO A 421 24.19 -22.94 -9.17
C PRO A 421 24.02 -24.44 -8.86
N ASP A 422 24.12 -24.84 -7.59
CA ASP A 422 24.00 -26.23 -7.17
C ASP A 422 22.55 -26.78 -7.28
N LEU A 423 21.55 -25.90 -7.33
CA LEU A 423 20.15 -26.30 -7.46
C LEU A 423 19.77 -26.61 -8.91
N VAL A 424 20.40 -25.93 -9.88
CA VAL A 424 19.97 -25.92 -11.29
C VAL A 424 20.77 -26.95 -12.12
N THR A 425 20.03 -27.70 -12.93
CA THR A 425 20.62 -28.67 -13.89
C THR A 425 20.87 -28.01 -15.24
N LYS A 426 19.84 -27.44 -15.85
CA LYS A 426 19.88 -26.68 -17.13
C LYS A 426 18.68 -25.74 -17.19
N TYR A 427 18.73 -24.81 -18.14
CA TYR A 427 17.64 -23.86 -18.29
C TYR A 427 17.45 -23.38 -19.72
N VAL A 428 16.23 -22.90 -20.01
CA VAL A 428 15.81 -22.35 -21.30
C VAL A 428 15.40 -20.90 -21.12
N LEU A 429 15.85 -20.04 -22.00
CA LEU A 429 15.52 -18.62 -22.01
C LEU A 429 14.76 -18.29 -23.31
N LEU A 430 13.50 -17.91 -23.17
CA LEU A 430 12.64 -17.48 -24.27
C LEU A 430 12.67 -15.96 -24.38
N SER A 431 13.25 -15.40 -25.44
CA SER A 431 13.55 -13.97 -25.63
C SER A 431 14.43 -13.39 -24.51
N PRO A 432 15.68 -13.86 -24.34
CA PRO A 432 16.58 -13.37 -23.31
C PRO A 432 16.98 -11.91 -23.54
N LEU A 433 16.97 -11.09 -22.48
CA LEU A 433 17.26 -9.67 -22.54
C LEU A 433 18.70 -9.35 -22.13
N MET A 434 19.29 -8.31 -22.76
CA MET A 434 20.58 -7.77 -22.35
C MET A 434 20.45 -6.97 -21.06
N TYR A 435 21.38 -7.15 -20.11
CA TYR A 435 21.48 -6.35 -18.88
C TYR A 435 22.92 -5.82 -18.69
N PRO A 436 23.11 -4.50 -18.47
CA PRO A 436 22.06 -3.47 -18.51
C PRO A 436 21.45 -3.34 -19.90
N ALA A 437 20.16 -3.06 -19.95
CA ALA A 437 19.47 -2.86 -21.21
C ALA A 437 20.07 -1.66 -22.00
N PRO A 438 20.06 -1.68 -23.35
CA PRO A 438 20.48 -0.54 -24.18
C PRO A 438 19.77 0.76 -23.76
N LYS A 439 20.45 1.91 -23.93
CA LYS A 439 19.95 3.21 -23.46
C LYS A 439 18.52 3.50 -23.93
N HIS A 440 18.24 3.30 -25.22
CA HIS A 440 16.91 3.57 -25.79
C HIS A 440 15.81 2.68 -25.18
N ILE A 441 16.14 1.42 -24.84
CA ILE A 441 15.22 0.48 -24.17
C ILE A 441 14.91 0.96 -22.76
N ARG A 442 15.95 1.40 -22.02
CA ARG A 442 15.78 1.94 -20.65
C ARG A 442 14.87 3.17 -20.65
N GLU A 443 15.11 4.11 -21.59
CA GLU A 443 14.28 5.31 -21.73
C GLU A 443 12.84 4.95 -22.05
N THR A 444 12.60 4.02 -23.00
CA THR A 444 11.27 3.54 -23.33
C THR A 444 10.56 2.90 -22.11
N CYS A 445 11.27 2.07 -21.34
CA CYS A 445 10.69 1.47 -20.12
C CYS A 445 10.32 2.52 -19.07
N LEU A 446 11.16 3.54 -18.87
CA LEU A 446 10.87 4.64 -17.93
C LEU A 446 9.66 5.46 -18.37
N ASP A 447 9.56 5.76 -19.66
CA ASP A 447 8.41 6.51 -20.20
C ASP A 447 7.12 5.67 -20.15
N LEU A 448 7.23 4.37 -20.42
CA LEU A 448 6.10 3.45 -20.30
C LEU A 448 5.62 3.33 -18.85
N ALA A 449 6.53 3.27 -17.87
CA ALA A 449 6.17 3.28 -16.46
C ALA A 449 5.38 4.54 -16.06
N LYS A 450 5.78 5.72 -16.58
CA LYS A 450 5.03 6.98 -16.37
C LYS A 450 3.68 6.96 -17.07
N ASP A 451 3.64 6.47 -18.32
CA ASP A 451 2.42 6.44 -19.12
C ASP A 451 1.36 5.55 -18.50
N VAL A 452 1.71 4.34 -18.06
CA VAL A 452 0.72 3.43 -17.44
C VAL A 452 0.21 3.96 -16.11
N ARG A 453 1.04 4.62 -15.31
CA ARG A 453 0.60 5.29 -14.07
C ARG A 453 -0.39 6.42 -14.36
N LYS A 454 -0.18 7.17 -15.44
CA LYS A 454 -1.03 8.30 -15.82
C LYS A 454 -2.32 7.88 -16.53
N ASN A 455 -2.24 6.93 -17.46
CA ASN A 455 -3.29 6.60 -18.42
C ASN A 455 -3.88 5.19 -18.21
N GLY A 456 -3.31 4.40 -17.27
CA GLY A 456 -3.72 3.02 -17.01
C GLY A 456 -3.25 2.03 -18.07
N MET A 457 -3.38 0.73 -17.78
CA MET A 457 -2.97 -0.35 -18.68
C MET A 457 -3.74 -0.39 -20.01
N GLN A 458 -4.97 0.13 -20.03
CA GLN A 458 -5.82 0.11 -21.22
C GLN A 458 -5.19 0.85 -22.40
N ALA A 459 -4.51 1.97 -22.16
CA ALA A 459 -3.86 2.77 -23.19
C ALA A 459 -2.62 2.02 -23.76
N ALA A 460 -1.76 1.49 -22.88
CA ALA A 460 -0.51 0.85 -23.26
C ALA A 460 -0.71 -0.55 -23.89
N ALA A 461 -1.68 -1.33 -23.41
CA ALA A 461 -1.84 -2.75 -23.78
C ALA A 461 -2.00 -2.98 -25.29
N ASN A 462 -2.76 -2.13 -25.98
CA ASN A 462 -2.95 -2.27 -27.42
C ASN A 462 -1.64 -2.08 -28.21
N GLY A 463 -0.90 -1.01 -27.91
CA GLY A 463 0.40 -0.75 -28.53
C GLY A 463 1.36 -1.93 -28.34
N MET A 464 1.44 -2.42 -27.12
CA MET A 464 2.34 -3.51 -26.75
C MET A 464 1.97 -4.85 -27.39
N ALA A 465 0.70 -5.24 -27.37
CA ALA A 465 0.27 -6.51 -27.95
C ALA A 465 0.61 -6.60 -29.45
N TYR A 466 0.45 -5.50 -30.18
CA TYR A 466 0.77 -5.46 -31.60
C TYR A 466 2.25 -5.26 -31.90
N SER A 467 2.99 -4.48 -31.12
CA SER A 467 4.42 -4.27 -31.33
C SER A 467 5.28 -5.48 -30.95
N SER A 468 4.78 -6.36 -30.08
CA SER A 468 5.49 -7.55 -29.60
C SER A 468 5.09 -8.85 -30.30
N THR A 469 4.31 -8.77 -31.38
CA THR A 469 3.88 -9.94 -32.16
C THR A 469 4.09 -9.71 -33.65
N CYS A 470 4.30 -10.78 -34.40
CA CYS A 470 4.56 -10.70 -35.84
C CYS A 470 3.29 -10.50 -36.67
N GLU A 471 3.44 -10.03 -37.93
CA GLU A 471 2.33 -9.76 -38.85
C GLU A 471 1.49 -11.00 -39.16
N LYS A 472 2.12 -12.16 -39.20
CA LYS A 472 1.43 -13.44 -39.38
C LYS A 472 0.46 -13.73 -38.24
N THR A 473 0.91 -13.51 -36.99
CA THR A 473 0.06 -13.65 -35.81
C THR A 473 -1.14 -12.72 -35.86
N HIS A 474 -0.96 -11.46 -36.30
CA HIS A 474 -2.08 -10.51 -36.45
C HIS A 474 -3.16 -11.03 -37.44
N LYS A 475 -2.73 -11.67 -38.50
CA LYS A 475 -3.65 -12.14 -39.58
C LYS A 475 -4.27 -13.50 -39.27
N GLU A 476 -3.48 -14.45 -38.75
CA GLU A 476 -3.84 -15.86 -38.69
C GLU A 476 -4.20 -16.34 -37.27
N ASN A 477 -3.76 -15.62 -36.21
CA ASN A 477 -4.00 -16.03 -34.82
C ASN A 477 -4.50 -14.87 -33.93
N PRO A 478 -5.70 -14.31 -34.19
CA PRO A 478 -6.25 -13.22 -33.39
C PRO A 478 -6.48 -13.60 -31.92
N LEU A 479 -6.63 -14.90 -31.61
CA LEU A 479 -6.78 -15.36 -30.22
C LEU A 479 -5.51 -15.14 -29.41
N ALA A 480 -4.32 -15.24 -30.01
CA ALA A 480 -3.06 -14.91 -29.35
C ALA A 480 -3.04 -13.42 -28.94
N ILE A 481 -3.43 -12.53 -29.86
CA ILE A 481 -3.53 -11.09 -29.56
C ILE A 481 -4.53 -10.82 -28.43
N MET A 482 -5.71 -11.43 -28.48
CA MET A 482 -6.73 -11.28 -27.43
C MET A 482 -6.22 -11.77 -26.07
N TYR A 483 -5.48 -12.89 -26.05
CA TYR A 483 -4.90 -13.43 -24.82
C TYR A 483 -3.85 -12.47 -24.23
N ILE A 484 -2.93 -11.97 -25.06
CA ILE A 484 -1.92 -10.99 -24.66
C ILE A 484 -2.59 -9.71 -24.11
N LEU A 485 -3.58 -9.19 -24.83
CA LEU A 485 -4.37 -8.02 -24.38
C LEU A 485 -5.03 -8.26 -23.04
N THR A 486 -5.56 -9.47 -22.80
CA THR A 486 -6.19 -9.82 -21.53
C THR A 486 -5.17 -9.84 -20.40
N LEU A 487 -4.02 -10.48 -20.58
CA LEU A 487 -2.93 -10.51 -19.60
C LEU A 487 -2.49 -9.10 -19.22
N LEU A 488 -2.20 -8.26 -20.22
CA LEU A 488 -1.76 -6.88 -20.00
C LEU A 488 -2.82 -6.03 -19.29
N LYS A 489 -4.08 -6.10 -19.70
CA LYS A 489 -5.17 -5.30 -19.11
C LYS A 489 -5.55 -5.74 -17.70
N MET A 490 -5.31 -7.00 -17.34
CA MET A 490 -5.54 -7.52 -15.98
C MET A 490 -4.36 -7.26 -15.03
N THR A 491 -3.21 -6.85 -15.57
CA THR A 491 -2.05 -6.53 -14.74
C THR A 491 -2.29 -5.24 -13.95
N ASP A 492 -1.96 -5.26 -12.68
CA ASP A 492 -1.97 -4.08 -11.82
C ASP A 492 -1.03 -3.00 -12.37
N VAL A 493 -1.50 -1.75 -12.43
CA VAL A 493 -0.77 -0.62 -13.03
C VAL A 493 0.58 -0.42 -12.36
N GLU A 494 0.61 -0.47 -11.03
CA GLU A 494 1.85 -0.22 -10.28
C GLU A 494 2.82 -1.39 -10.42
N ALA A 495 2.33 -2.63 -10.42
CA ALA A 495 3.16 -3.81 -10.69
C ALA A 495 3.83 -3.73 -12.07
N TYR A 496 3.06 -3.33 -13.09
CA TYR A 496 3.58 -3.16 -14.43
C TYR A 496 4.65 -2.06 -14.50
N ALA A 497 4.37 -0.91 -13.89
CA ALA A 497 5.31 0.21 -13.83
C ALA A 497 6.61 -0.17 -13.10
N LYS A 498 6.51 -0.89 -11.98
CA LYS A 498 7.67 -1.43 -11.25
C LYS A 498 8.48 -2.43 -12.09
N GLY A 499 7.81 -3.30 -12.83
CA GLY A 499 8.46 -4.21 -13.78
C GLY A 499 9.22 -3.46 -14.89
N CYS A 500 8.65 -2.38 -15.43
CA CYS A 500 9.37 -1.48 -16.34
C CYS A 500 10.61 -0.87 -15.69
N MET A 501 10.53 -0.48 -14.41
CA MET A 501 11.69 0.04 -13.67
C MET A 501 12.78 -1.02 -13.52
N VAL A 502 12.43 -2.30 -13.26
CA VAL A 502 13.39 -3.40 -13.25
C VAL A 502 14.15 -3.47 -14.57
N LEU A 503 13.44 -3.48 -15.70
CA LEU A 503 14.09 -3.51 -17.03
C LEU A 503 14.99 -2.30 -17.29
N ALA A 504 14.63 -1.13 -16.74
CA ALA A 504 15.37 0.11 -16.96
C ALA A 504 16.60 0.28 -16.06
N THR A 505 16.60 -0.29 -14.86
CA THR A 505 17.61 0.02 -13.83
C THR A 505 18.54 -1.14 -13.50
N GLU A 506 18.24 -2.36 -13.94
CA GLU A 506 19.06 -3.52 -13.64
C GLU A 506 20.48 -3.43 -14.23
N THR A 507 21.38 -4.03 -13.49
CA THR A 507 22.81 -4.04 -13.82
C THR A 507 23.19 -5.32 -14.55
N ARG A 508 24.48 -5.44 -14.91
CA ARG A 508 25.03 -6.58 -15.63
C ARG A 508 24.85 -7.90 -14.85
N ILE A 509 24.38 -8.94 -15.54
CA ILE A 509 24.40 -10.32 -15.04
C ILE A 509 25.77 -10.94 -15.38
N PRO A 510 26.48 -11.54 -14.43
CA PRO A 510 27.81 -12.13 -14.68
C PRO A 510 27.69 -13.51 -15.34
N ARG A 511 27.25 -13.57 -16.60
CA ARG A 511 27.02 -14.81 -17.37
C ARG A 511 28.28 -15.66 -17.54
N GLU A 512 29.45 -15.03 -17.52
CA GLU A 512 30.76 -15.72 -17.55
C GLU A 512 30.99 -16.67 -16.37
N LEU A 513 30.27 -16.50 -15.28
CA LEU A 513 30.33 -17.38 -14.11
C LEU A 513 29.37 -18.58 -14.19
N ILE A 514 28.51 -18.63 -15.21
CA ILE A 514 27.52 -19.68 -15.35
C ILE A 514 28.13 -20.88 -16.08
N GLU A 515 28.20 -22.01 -15.41
CA GLU A 515 28.73 -23.29 -15.92
C GLU A 515 27.64 -24.22 -16.44
N LYS A 516 26.38 -23.80 -16.41
CA LYS A 516 25.24 -24.64 -16.80
C LYS A 516 24.91 -24.48 -18.29
N ASP A 517 24.41 -25.57 -18.89
CA ASP A 517 23.94 -25.55 -20.26
C ASP A 517 22.66 -24.72 -20.38
N VAL A 518 22.59 -23.85 -21.38
CA VAL A 518 21.47 -22.98 -21.66
C VAL A 518 21.03 -23.06 -23.12
N LEU A 519 19.71 -23.06 -23.32
CA LEU A 519 19.10 -22.87 -24.64
C LEU A 519 18.52 -21.46 -24.71
N LEU A 520 19.01 -20.67 -25.67
CA LEU A 520 18.49 -19.34 -26.00
C LEU A 520 17.51 -19.49 -27.18
N VAL A 521 16.25 -19.13 -26.97
CA VAL A 521 15.22 -19.20 -28.02
C VAL A 521 14.77 -17.78 -28.34
N THR A 522 14.75 -17.41 -29.61
CA THR A 522 14.29 -16.09 -30.06
C THR A 522 13.42 -16.22 -31.32
N GLY A 523 12.49 -15.31 -31.52
CA GLY A 523 11.70 -15.23 -32.75
C GLY A 523 12.48 -14.53 -33.86
N GLU A 524 12.27 -14.96 -35.10
CA GLU A 524 12.88 -14.34 -36.32
C GLU A 524 12.57 -12.83 -36.41
N HIS A 525 11.38 -12.44 -35.94
CA HIS A 525 10.89 -11.06 -35.99
C HIS A 525 10.92 -10.35 -34.64
N ASP A 526 11.54 -10.96 -33.61
CA ASP A 526 11.63 -10.34 -32.30
C ASP A 526 12.54 -9.11 -32.35
N GLN A 527 11.99 -7.98 -31.88
CA GLN A 527 12.72 -6.70 -31.76
C GLN A 527 13.07 -6.38 -30.31
N TRP A 528 12.66 -7.27 -29.39
CA TRP A 528 12.83 -7.09 -27.95
C TRP A 528 13.22 -8.42 -27.25
N PRO A 529 14.44 -8.95 -27.49
CA PRO A 529 15.62 -8.38 -28.16
C PRO A 529 15.72 -8.74 -29.64
N PRO A 530 16.41 -7.93 -30.44
CA PRO A 530 16.79 -8.37 -31.79
C PRO A 530 17.86 -9.48 -31.72
N LEU A 531 17.93 -10.32 -32.77
CA LEU A 531 18.84 -11.47 -32.81
C LEU A 531 20.29 -11.11 -32.49
N SER A 532 20.77 -9.95 -32.92
CA SER A 532 22.14 -9.48 -32.63
C SER A 532 22.44 -9.32 -31.14
N GLU A 533 21.43 -8.98 -30.32
CA GLU A 533 21.59 -8.94 -28.87
C GLU A 533 21.63 -10.35 -28.28
N VAL A 534 20.81 -11.29 -28.78
CA VAL A 534 20.84 -12.69 -28.35
C VAL A 534 22.18 -13.34 -28.66
N GLU A 535 22.78 -13.05 -29.84
CA GLU A 535 24.13 -13.49 -30.20
C GLU A 535 25.22 -12.86 -29.31
N ALA A 536 25.01 -11.60 -28.86
CA ALA A 536 25.92 -10.97 -27.91
C ALA A 536 25.81 -11.62 -26.52
N ILE A 537 24.59 -11.93 -26.07
CA ILE A 537 24.33 -12.67 -24.82
C ILE A 537 25.00 -14.04 -24.88
N GLN A 538 24.87 -14.80 -25.96
CA GLN A 538 25.50 -16.10 -26.14
C GLN A 538 27.02 -16.05 -25.89
N LYS A 539 27.68 -15.03 -26.38
CA LYS A 539 29.15 -14.86 -26.25
C LYS A 539 29.60 -14.59 -24.81
N GLU A 540 28.70 -14.17 -23.94
CA GLU A 540 29.00 -13.97 -22.52
C GLU A 540 29.08 -15.29 -21.73
N TYR A 541 28.50 -16.39 -22.26
CA TYR A 541 28.60 -17.72 -21.66
C TYR A 541 29.94 -18.36 -22.06
N VAL A 542 30.90 -18.34 -21.15
CA VAL A 542 32.27 -18.78 -21.42
C VAL A 542 32.51 -20.21 -20.91
N SER A 543 31.84 -20.60 -19.83
CA SER A 543 32.11 -21.84 -19.09
C SER A 543 31.07 -22.95 -19.33
N GLY A 544 29.83 -22.57 -19.74
CA GLY A 544 28.75 -23.50 -20.11
C GLY A 544 28.52 -23.55 -21.61
N SER A 545 27.66 -24.47 -22.08
CA SER A 545 27.20 -24.46 -23.47
C SER A 545 25.98 -23.57 -23.63
N ALA A 546 26.00 -22.66 -24.60
CA ALA A 546 24.88 -21.82 -24.97
C ALA A 546 24.49 -22.04 -26.43
N GLU A 547 23.30 -22.63 -26.64
CA GLU A 547 22.78 -22.88 -27.99
C GLU A 547 21.71 -21.83 -28.33
N ILE A 548 21.66 -21.37 -29.61
CA ILE A 548 20.60 -20.48 -30.10
C ILE A 548 19.67 -21.25 -31.02
N VAL A 549 18.37 -21.10 -30.79
CA VAL A 549 17.32 -21.53 -31.73
C VAL A 549 16.49 -20.32 -32.15
N ILE A 550 16.37 -20.09 -33.47
CA ILE A 550 15.56 -19.03 -34.03
C ILE A 550 14.24 -19.65 -34.51
N LEU A 551 13.12 -19.11 -34.06
CA LEU A 551 11.78 -19.58 -34.42
C LEU A 551 11.28 -18.79 -35.64
N PRO A 552 10.93 -19.48 -36.74
CA PRO A 552 10.42 -18.81 -37.95
C PRO A 552 9.02 -18.23 -37.69
N ASP A 553 8.67 -17.15 -38.42
CA ASP A 553 7.35 -16.51 -38.36
C ASP A 553 6.91 -16.19 -36.90
N CYS A 554 7.80 -15.77 -36.08
CA CYS A 554 7.59 -15.56 -34.66
C CYS A 554 8.28 -14.29 -34.19
N SER A 555 7.64 -13.54 -33.27
CA SER A 555 8.22 -12.41 -32.60
C SER A 555 8.46 -12.75 -31.12
N HIS A 556 7.95 -11.95 -30.18
CA HIS A 556 8.30 -12.05 -28.75
C HIS A 556 7.55 -13.15 -27.99
N PHE A 557 6.27 -13.40 -28.30
CA PHE A 557 5.40 -14.32 -27.55
C PHE A 557 5.43 -15.75 -28.12
N HIS A 558 6.57 -16.42 -28.05
CA HIS A 558 6.87 -17.71 -28.70
C HIS A 558 5.80 -18.78 -28.53
N VAL A 559 5.33 -19.01 -27.28
CA VAL A 559 4.32 -20.03 -26.95
C VAL A 559 2.96 -19.73 -27.61
N LEU A 560 2.70 -18.47 -27.96
CA LEU A 560 1.44 -18.04 -28.56
C LEU A 560 1.54 -17.87 -30.06
N GLU A 561 2.70 -17.52 -30.59
CA GLU A 561 2.92 -17.22 -32.00
C GLU A 561 3.33 -18.45 -32.82
N ASN A 562 4.30 -19.22 -32.33
CA ASN A 562 4.75 -20.45 -32.99
C ASN A 562 4.94 -21.58 -31.95
N PHE A 563 3.81 -22.13 -31.50
CA PHE A 563 3.77 -23.12 -30.44
C PHE A 563 4.57 -24.38 -30.77
N ASP A 564 4.41 -24.95 -31.95
CA ASP A 564 5.02 -26.24 -32.33
C ASP A 564 6.55 -26.14 -32.42
N ALA A 565 7.07 -25.05 -32.98
CA ALA A 565 8.51 -24.82 -33.04
C ALA A 565 9.09 -24.56 -31.62
N THR A 566 8.38 -23.81 -30.80
CA THR A 566 8.76 -23.59 -29.38
C THR A 566 8.78 -24.93 -28.63
N LEU A 567 7.72 -25.71 -28.71
CA LEU A 567 7.61 -27.05 -28.11
C LEU A 567 8.77 -27.94 -28.50
N THR A 568 9.07 -28.01 -29.83
CA THR A 568 10.16 -28.82 -30.36
C THR A 568 11.52 -28.40 -29.83
N ALA A 569 11.82 -27.10 -29.81
CA ALA A 569 13.09 -26.57 -29.29
C ALA A 569 13.27 -26.90 -27.79
N VAL A 570 12.24 -26.64 -26.99
CA VAL A 570 12.29 -26.84 -25.53
C VAL A 570 12.38 -28.34 -25.20
N THR A 571 11.56 -29.20 -25.81
CA THR A 571 11.54 -30.64 -25.51
C THR A 571 12.79 -31.38 -25.97
N LYS A 572 13.49 -30.87 -26.97
CA LYS A 572 14.78 -31.45 -27.41
C LYS A 572 15.89 -31.16 -26.39
N PHE A 573 15.79 -30.06 -25.68
CA PHE A 573 16.82 -29.60 -24.75
C PHE A 573 16.55 -30.07 -23.30
N ILE A 574 15.33 -29.98 -22.80
CA ILE A 574 14.88 -30.46 -21.49
C ILE A 574 14.39 -31.92 -21.59
#